data_57836062e96c876e685420fe9fe5f79f
#
_entry.id   57836062e96c876e685420fe9fe5f79f
#
_cell.length_a   1.000
_cell.length_b   1.000
_cell.length_c   1.000
_cell.angle_alpha   90.00
_cell.angle_beta   90.00
_cell.angle_gamma   90.00
#
_symmetry.space_group_name_H-M   'P 1'
#
loop_
_entity.id
_entity.type
_entity.pdbx_description
1 polymer ?
#
loop_
_entity_poly.entity_id
_entity_poly.type
_entity_poly.pdbx_seq_one_letter_code
_entity_poly.pdbx_strand_id
1 'polypeptide(L)'
;MEHIRYDGDMFKKFVLNKLQEYVKQYFKNHPEIKLIVVAGSVGKTSTKRALATLLSRRYRVRMQEGNYNSEISTPLAILGINKPANIKNPFSWFSVFRAARLRIKNPTDVDVIVQELGTDRPGDIAEFGRYLVPDIALVTAVTPEHMEFFGSIEAVAQEEMSVSSYSKFTLINRDDVDGRFADFATNPNFSTYGTAGVSEYRFEQQGFDQIGRAHV
;
A
#
# COMPACT_ATOMS: atom_id res chain seq x y z
N MET A 1 -29.44 20.73 12.23
CA MET A 1 -28.75 19.44 12.06
C MET A 1 -27.46 19.51 11.21
N GLU A 2 -27.12 20.65 10.62
CA GLU A 2 -25.89 20.83 9.79
C GLU A 2 -24.59 21.05 10.59
N HIS A 3 -24.65 21.64 11.78
CA HIS A 3 -23.44 21.91 12.59
C HIS A 3 -22.67 20.66 13.07
N ILE A 4 -23.33 19.52 13.26
CA ILE A 4 -22.69 18.28 13.76
C ILE A 4 -21.87 17.57 12.69
N ARG A 5 -22.17 17.76 11.40
CA ARG A 5 -21.36 17.20 10.29
C ARG A 5 -20.04 17.94 10.09
N TYR A 6 -20.05 19.27 10.23
CA TYR A 6 -18.86 20.12 10.05
C TYR A 6 -17.76 19.83 11.07
N ASP A 7 -18.10 19.62 12.34
CA ASP A 7 -17.13 19.32 13.40
C ASP A 7 -16.49 17.92 13.21
N GLY A 8 -17.27 16.94 12.77
CA GLY A 8 -16.77 15.59 12.48
C GLY A 8 -15.77 15.55 11.32
N ASP A 9 -15.99 16.34 10.30
CA ASP A 9 -15.12 16.41 9.12
C ASP A 9 -13.81 17.16 9.41
N MET A 10 -13.85 18.24 10.17
CA MET A 10 -12.65 18.96 10.59
C MET A 10 -11.77 18.11 11.50
N PHE A 11 -12.36 17.39 12.44
CA PHE A 11 -11.63 16.49 13.31
C PHE A 11 -10.99 15.34 12.53
N LYS A 12 -11.74 14.69 11.61
CA LYS A 12 -11.20 13.65 10.73
C LYS A 12 -10.00 14.18 9.94
N LYS A 13 -10.11 15.36 9.33
CA LYS A 13 -9.03 15.99 8.56
C LYS A 13 -7.80 16.30 9.42
N PHE A 14 -8.01 16.79 10.63
CA PHE A 14 -6.92 17.02 11.60
C PHE A 14 -6.18 15.71 11.91
N VAL A 15 -6.92 14.63 12.21
CA VAL A 15 -6.33 13.31 12.50
C VAL A 15 -5.54 12.79 11.31
N LEU A 16 -6.11 12.85 10.10
CA LEU A 16 -5.44 12.45 8.86
C LEU A 16 -4.12 13.18 8.66
N ASN A 17 -4.17 14.51 8.69
CA ASN A 17 -2.97 15.32 8.50
C ASN A 17 -1.89 15.00 9.54
N LYS A 18 -2.31 14.78 10.80
CA LYS A 18 -1.38 14.46 11.89
C LYS A 18 -0.74 13.09 11.72
N LEU A 19 -1.50 12.09 11.30
CA LEU A 19 -0.98 10.75 11.01
C LEU A 19 -0.01 10.75 9.82
N GLN A 20 -0.35 11.45 8.75
CA GLN A 20 0.51 11.61 7.58
C GLN A 20 1.83 12.29 7.94
N GLU A 21 1.77 13.34 8.76
CA GLU A 21 2.98 14.01 9.27
C GLU A 21 3.85 13.05 10.09
N TYR A 22 3.26 12.23 10.96
CA TYR A 22 4.00 11.25 11.75
C TYR A 22 4.66 10.17 10.87
N VAL A 23 4.02 9.73 9.80
CA VAL A 23 4.63 8.80 8.85
C VAL A 23 5.83 9.44 8.14
N LYS A 24 5.72 10.70 7.69
CA LYS A 24 6.86 11.44 7.11
C LYS A 24 8.03 11.53 8.10
N GLN A 25 7.74 11.89 9.35
CA GLN A 25 8.76 11.98 10.39
C GLN A 25 9.38 10.61 10.71
N TYR A 26 8.56 9.55 10.71
CA TYR A 26 9.03 8.19 10.95
C TYR A 26 10.06 7.76 9.90
N PHE A 27 9.75 7.87 8.61
CA PHE A 27 10.72 7.53 7.56
C PHE A 27 11.91 8.49 7.49
N LYS A 28 11.74 9.76 7.86
CA LYS A 28 12.85 10.70 7.98
C LYS A 28 13.84 10.30 9.08
N ASN A 29 13.34 9.80 10.22
CA ASN A 29 14.17 9.38 11.35
C ASN A 29 14.72 7.96 11.19
N HIS A 30 14.12 7.15 10.32
CA HIS A 30 14.47 5.75 10.06
C HIS A 30 14.64 5.50 8.55
N PRO A 31 15.64 6.14 7.89
CA PRO A 31 15.84 6.05 6.45
C PRO A 31 16.29 4.64 5.98
N GLU A 32 16.71 3.80 6.92
CA GLU A 32 17.07 2.40 6.68
C GLU A 32 15.85 1.52 6.37
N ILE A 33 14.64 1.88 6.84
CA ILE A 33 13.42 1.10 6.62
C ILE A 33 13.04 1.16 5.15
N LYS A 34 12.80 -0.02 4.56
CA LYS A 34 12.27 -0.15 3.20
C LYS A 34 10.75 -0.25 3.22
N LEU A 35 10.12 0.52 2.37
CA LEU A 35 8.67 0.49 2.16
C LEU A 35 8.35 -0.19 0.83
N ILE A 36 7.61 -1.30 0.90
CA ILE A 36 7.03 -1.98 -0.27
C ILE A 36 5.52 -1.78 -0.20
N VAL A 37 4.94 -1.29 -1.29
CA VAL A 37 3.48 -1.13 -1.38
C VAL A 37 2.91 -2.04 -2.45
N VAL A 38 1.66 -2.46 -2.27
CA VAL A 38 0.92 -3.31 -3.20
C VAL A 38 -0.37 -2.60 -3.58
N ALA A 39 -0.51 -2.30 -4.86
CA ALA A 39 -1.69 -1.72 -5.51
C ALA A 39 -2.26 -2.71 -6.53
N GLY A 40 -3.41 -2.41 -7.12
CA GLY A 40 -4.08 -3.25 -8.11
C GLY A 40 -5.47 -3.66 -7.68
N SER A 41 -6.33 -4.01 -8.64
CA SER A 41 -7.74 -4.32 -8.40
C SER A 41 -7.91 -5.57 -7.55
N VAL A 42 -7.21 -6.65 -7.85
CA VAL A 42 -7.30 -7.94 -7.15
C VAL A 42 -5.90 -8.46 -6.77
N GLY A 43 -5.84 -9.39 -5.80
CA GLY A 43 -4.60 -10.05 -5.42
C GLY A 43 -3.75 -9.28 -4.39
N LYS A 44 -4.07 -8.05 -4.04
CA LYS A 44 -3.30 -7.19 -3.10
C LYS A 44 -2.96 -7.90 -1.78
N THR A 45 -3.95 -8.40 -1.08
CA THR A 45 -3.77 -9.02 0.25
C THR A 45 -2.95 -10.30 0.18
N SER A 46 -3.18 -11.14 -0.84
CA SER A 46 -2.42 -12.37 -1.06
C SER A 46 -0.96 -12.07 -1.36
N THR A 47 -0.70 -11.10 -2.25
CA THR A 47 0.65 -10.63 -2.60
C THR A 47 1.36 -10.03 -1.39
N LYS A 48 0.70 -9.17 -0.62
CA LYS A 48 1.23 -8.61 0.62
C LYS A 48 1.68 -9.71 1.58
N ARG A 49 0.84 -10.75 1.80
CA ARG A 49 1.16 -11.88 2.68
C ARG A 49 2.32 -12.73 2.16
N ALA A 50 2.33 -13.04 0.86
CA ALA A 50 3.41 -13.79 0.24
C ALA A 50 4.75 -13.06 0.38
N LEU A 51 4.79 -11.77 0.06
CA LEU A 51 5.98 -10.94 0.21
C LEU A 51 6.46 -10.89 1.66
N ALA A 52 5.57 -10.64 2.61
CA ALA A 52 5.93 -10.58 4.01
C ALA A 52 6.50 -11.93 4.50
N THR A 53 5.90 -13.06 4.10
CA THR A 53 6.38 -14.40 4.44
C THR A 53 7.78 -14.67 3.88
N LEU A 54 8.02 -14.34 2.62
CA LEU A 54 9.33 -14.53 1.98
C LEU A 54 10.39 -13.65 2.61
N LEU A 55 10.10 -12.37 2.79
CA LEU A 55 11.05 -11.39 3.34
C LEU A 55 11.37 -11.65 4.81
N SER A 56 10.43 -12.19 5.58
CA SER A 56 10.62 -12.53 7.01
C SER A 56 11.68 -13.61 7.26
N ARG A 57 12.11 -14.33 6.21
CA ARG A 57 13.24 -15.26 6.31
C ARG A 57 14.59 -14.57 6.53
N ARG A 58 14.69 -13.29 6.18
CA ARG A 58 15.94 -12.53 6.23
C ARG A 58 15.83 -11.18 6.92
N TYR A 59 14.64 -10.59 6.96
CA TYR A 59 14.40 -9.24 7.46
C TYR A 59 13.34 -9.24 8.55
N ARG A 60 13.37 -8.26 9.43
CA ARG A 60 12.28 -7.98 10.36
C ARG A 60 11.19 -7.24 9.58
N VAL A 61 10.09 -7.93 9.30
CA VAL A 61 9.01 -7.42 8.44
C VAL A 61 7.82 -6.99 9.29
N ARG A 62 7.29 -5.80 8.98
CA ARG A 62 5.98 -5.36 9.45
C ARG A 62 4.97 -5.46 8.32
N MET A 63 3.92 -6.19 8.59
CA MET A 63 2.73 -6.27 7.75
C MET A 63 1.52 -6.28 8.67
N GLN A 64 0.60 -5.34 8.46
CA GLN A 64 -0.63 -5.33 9.27
C GLN A 64 -1.65 -6.32 8.71
N GLU A 65 -2.22 -7.14 9.60
CA GLU A 65 -3.33 -8.02 9.27
C GLU A 65 -4.64 -7.24 9.10
N GLY A 66 -5.56 -7.78 8.27
CA GLY A 66 -6.87 -7.18 8.00
C GLY A 66 -6.82 -5.98 7.04
N ASN A 67 -7.94 -5.25 6.97
CA ASN A 67 -8.14 -4.15 6.03
C ASN A 67 -7.56 -2.83 6.58
N TYR A 68 -6.24 -2.68 6.46
CA TYR A 68 -5.51 -1.46 6.80
C TYR A 68 -4.98 -0.79 5.52
N ASN A 69 -5.88 -0.49 4.57
CA ASN A 69 -5.56 0.01 3.23
C ASN A 69 -6.22 1.37 2.90
N SER A 70 -6.89 2.00 3.88
CA SER A 70 -7.57 3.30 3.73
C SER A 70 -6.75 4.45 4.28
N GLU A 71 -7.18 5.69 4.01
CA GLU A 71 -6.53 6.94 4.45
C GLU A 71 -6.09 6.97 5.93
N ILE A 72 -6.96 6.51 6.85
CA ILE A 72 -6.66 6.49 8.30
C ILE A 72 -5.87 5.26 8.67
N SER A 73 -6.20 4.11 8.09
CA SER A 73 -5.63 2.84 8.52
C SER A 73 -4.22 2.60 8.01
N THR A 74 -3.88 3.08 6.81
CA THR A 74 -2.53 2.93 6.23
C THR A 74 -1.44 3.60 7.09
N PRO A 75 -1.57 4.86 7.55
CA PRO A 75 -0.60 5.44 8.47
C PRO A 75 -0.44 4.65 9.77
N LEU A 76 -1.53 4.15 10.33
CA LEU A 76 -1.49 3.35 11.56
C LEU A 76 -0.75 2.03 11.33
N ALA A 77 -1.00 1.35 10.21
CA ALA A 77 -0.32 0.12 9.83
C ALA A 77 1.20 0.34 9.68
N ILE A 78 1.60 1.39 8.98
CA ILE A 78 3.00 1.76 8.78
C ILE A 78 3.70 2.01 10.13
N LEU A 79 3.04 2.74 11.03
CA LEU A 79 3.58 3.00 12.36
C LEU A 79 3.48 1.80 13.32
N GLY A 80 2.77 0.72 12.94
CA GLY A 80 2.53 -0.45 13.79
C GLY A 80 1.68 -0.13 15.02
N ILE A 81 0.62 0.67 14.81
CA ILE A 81 -0.28 1.14 15.87
C ILE A 81 -1.69 0.67 15.55
N ASN A 82 -2.37 0.12 16.52
CA ASN A 82 -3.76 -0.30 16.35
C ASN A 82 -4.71 0.91 16.25
N LYS A 83 -5.82 0.70 15.54
CA LYS A 83 -6.92 1.67 15.50
C LYS A 83 -7.43 1.94 16.92
N PRO A 84 -7.79 3.20 17.26
CA PRO A 84 -8.40 3.47 18.53
C PRO A 84 -9.78 2.79 18.64
N ALA A 85 -10.19 2.42 19.86
CA ALA A 85 -11.45 1.74 20.11
C ALA A 85 -12.67 2.52 19.60
N ASN A 86 -12.60 3.86 19.66
CA ASN A 86 -13.62 4.74 19.11
C ASN A 86 -12.97 5.84 18.26
N ILE A 87 -13.07 5.70 16.94
CA ILE A 87 -12.49 6.64 15.97
C ILE A 87 -13.11 8.04 16.07
N LYS A 88 -14.38 8.14 16.48
CA LYS A 88 -15.10 9.41 16.60
C LYS A 88 -14.79 10.16 17.90
N ASN A 89 -14.20 9.50 18.90
CA ASN A 89 -13.88 10.11 20.18
C ASN A 89 -12.46 10.72 20.15
N PRO A 90 -12.32 12.05 20.26
CA PRO A 90 -11.01 12.73 20.28
C PRO A 90 -10.03 12.20 21.34
N PHE A 91 -10.53 11.83 22.53
CA PHE A 91 -9.70 11.35 23.61
C PHE A 91 -9.04 9.98 23.28
N SER A 92 -9.69 9.16 22.45
CA SER A 92 -9.13 7.88 22.02
C SER A 92 -7.87 8.03 21.15
N TRP A 93 -7.67 9.20 20.52
CA TRP A 93 -6.51 9.50 19.69
C TRP A 93 -5.27 9.95 20.47
N PHE A 94 -5.43 10.36 21.74
CA PHE A 94 -4.30 10.78 22.54
C PHE A 94 -3.26 9.66 22.71
N SER A 95 -3.71 8.44 22.99
CA SER A 95 -2.85 7.25 23.09
C SER A 95 -2.17 6.92 21.76
N VAL A 96 -2.89 7.05 20.65
CA VAL A 96 -2.38 6.82 19.28
C VAL A 96 -1.27 7.82 18.96
N PHE A 97 -1.50 9.11 19.20
CA PHE A 97 -0.50 10.14 18.93
C PHE A 97 0.73 10.03 19.85
N ARG A 98 0.52 9.63 21.10
CA ARG A 98 1.64 9.33 22.01
C ARG A 98 2.46 8.13 21.51
N ALA A 99 1.80 7.06 21.08
CA ALA A 99 2.46 5.88 20.52
C ALA A 99 3.23 6.22 19.25
N ALA A 100 2.64 7.03 18.34
CA ALA A 100 3.31 7.47 17.13
C ALA A 100 4.60 8.26 17.42
N ARG A 101 4.56 9.20 18.37
CA ARG A 101 5.76 9.96 18.79
C ARG A 101 6.86 9.05 19.37
N LEU A 102 6.47 8.03 20.14
CA LEU A 102 7.42 7.06 20.67
C LEU A 102 8.04 6.22 19.56
N ARG A 103 7.22 5.81 18.57
CA ARG A 103 7.69 5.03 17.41
C ARG A 103 8.69 5.82 16.56
N ILE A 104 8.50 7.14 16.40
CA ILE A 104 9.41 8.03 15.69
C ILE A 104 10.75 8.22 16.40
N LYS A 105 10.74 8.25 17.75
CA LYS A 105 11.92 8.56 18.57
C LYS A 105 12.78 7.34 18.90
N ASN A 106 12.15 6.18 19.05
CA ASN A 106 12.83 4.95 19.46
C ASN A 106 13.49 4.27 18.27
N PRO A 107 14.56 3.48 18.48
CA PRO A 107 15.14 2.65 17.43
C PRO A 107 14.07 1.77 16.77
N THR A 108 14.20 1.54 15.47
CA THR A 108 13.25 0.71 14.74
C THR A 108 13.40 -0.77 15.08
N ASP A 109 12.27 -1.47 15.11
CA ASP A 109 12.15 -2.91 15.27
C ASP A 109 11.91 -3.64 13.93
N VAL A 110 11.92 -2.90 12.80
CA VAL A 110 11.65 -3.43 11.45
C VAL A 110 12.68 -2.96 10.44
N ASP A 111 12.92 -3.79 9.44
CA ASP A 111 13.76 -3.48 8.29
C ASP A 111 12.91 -3.21 7.05
N VAL A 112 11.75 -3.88 6.94
CA VAL A 112 10.85 -3.77 5.77
C VAL A 112 9.41 -3.63 6.25
N ILE A 113 8.68 -2.72 5.62
CA ILE A 113 7.22 -2.59 5.79
C ILE A 113 6.57 -2.99 4.47
N VAL A 114 5.61 -3.92 4.51
CA VAL A 114 4.80 -4.33 3.36
C VAL A 114 3.37 -3.85 3.58
N GLN A 115 2.93 -2.91 2.74
CA GLN A 115 1.65 -2.22 2.89
C GLN A 115 0.79 -2.36 1.62
N GLU A 116 -0.46 -2.71 1.81
CA GLU A 116 -1.48 -2.71 0.75
C GLU A 116 -2.12 -1.31 0.68
N LEU A 117 -2.29 -0.79 -0.54
CA LEU A 117 -3.03 0.44 -0.80
C LEU A 117 -4.39 0.09 -1.40
N GLY A 118 -5.45 0.66 -0.88
CA GLY A 118 -6.81 0.47 -1.38
C GLY A 118 -7.33 1.75 -2.00
N THR A 119 -8.17 1.59 -3.01
CA THR A 119 -8.92 2.67 -3.64
C THR A 119 -10.39 2.27 -3.75
N ASP A 120 -11.26 3.23 -3.53
CA ASP A 120 -12.69 3.13 -3.80
C ASP A 120 -13.09 4.17 -4.86
N ARG A 121 -12.27 5.21 -5.06
CA ARG A 121 -12.57 6.36 -5.93
C ARG A 121 -11.32 6.88 -6.64
N PRO A 122 -11.48 7.54 -7.80
CA PRO A 122 -10.38 8.21 -8.48
C PRO A 122 -9.64 9.20 -7.57
N GLY A 123 -8.31 9.08 -7.53
CA GLY A 123 -7.42 9.92 -6.75
C GLY A 123 -7.00 9.36 -5.38
N ASP A 124 -7.63 8.28 -4.90
CA ASP A 124 -7.31 7.69 -3.58
C ASP A 124 -5.84 7.19 -3.53
N ILE A 125 -5.36 6.53 -4.59
CA ILE A 125 -3.96 6.05 -4.66
C ILE A 125 -2.98 7.23 -4.71
N ALA A 126 -3.31 8.28 -5.46
CA ALA A 126 -2.48 9.48 -5.55
C ALA A 126 -2.35 10.22 -4.20
N GLU A 127 -3.39 10.19 -3.36
CA GLU A 127 -3.37 10.78 -2.02
C GLU A 127 -2.29 10.17 -1.11
N PHE A 128 -1.97 8.87 -1.27
CA PHE A 128 -0.88 8.25 -0.53
C PHE A 128 0.48 8.86 -0.88
N GLY A 129 0.68 9.31 -2.12
CA GLY A 129 1.89 9.99 -2.57
C GLY A 129 2.19 11.30 -1.86
N ARG A 130 1.21 11.89 -1.16
CA ARG A 130 1.44 13.09 -0.33
C ARG A 130 2.35 12.82 0.86
N TYR A 131 2.47 11.57 1.32
CA TYR A 131 3.24 11.24 2.51
C TYR A 131 4.05 9.95 2.42
N LEU A 132 3.88 9.16 1.37
CA LEU A 132 4.65 7.95 1.09
C LEU A 132 5.59 8.16 -0.10
N VAL A 133 6.77 7.58 0.00
CA VAL A 133 7.72 7.39 -1.10
C VAL A 133 8.19 5.93 -1.05
N PRO A 134 7.42 4.99 -1.62
CA PRO A 134 7.78 3.58 -1.59
C PRO A 134 9.13 3.33 -2.27
N ASP A 135 9.93 2.42 -1.69
CA ASP A 135 11.12 1.90 -2.37
C ASP A 135 10.72 1.03 -3.56
N ILE A 136 9.66 0.22 -3.38
CA ILE A 136 9.09 -0.61 -4.44
C ILE A 136 7.56 -0.53 -4.36
N ALA A 137 6.90 -0.31 -5.50
CA ALA A 137 5.48 -0.54 -5.66
C ALA A 137 5.24 -1.76 -6.55
N LEU A 138 4.26 -2.61 -6.19
CA LEU A 138 3.78 -3.70 -7.04
C LEU A 138 2.36 -3.37 -7.50
N VAL A 139 2.11 -3.51 -8.80
CA VAL A 139 0.77 -3.47 -9.38
C VAL A 139 0.38 -4.89 -9.76
N THR A 140 -0.63 -5.44 -9.09
CA THR A 140 -0.98 -6.87 -9.19
C THR A 140 -1.87 -7.16 -10.38
N ALA A 141 -2.91 -6.36 -10.58
CA ALA A 141 -3.87 -6.56 -11.67
C ALA A 141 -4.65 -5.27 -11.95
N VAL A 142 -5.21 -5.18 -13.16
CA VAL A 142 -6.20 -4.17 -13.55
C VAL A 142 -7.44 -4.89 -14.06
N THR A 143 -8.49 -4.89 -13.27
CA THR A 143 -9.79 -5.51 -13.60
C THR A 143 -10.93 -4.54 -13.28
N PRO A 144 -12.12 -4.72 -13.87
CA PRO A 144 -13.27 -3.89 -13.52
C PRO A 144 -13.61 -4.02 -12.04
N GLU A 145 -13.42 -2.95 -11.29
CA GLU A 145 -13.83 -2.82 -9.89
C GLU A 145 -14.36 -1.41 -9.65
N HIS A 146 -15.26 -1.23 -8.69
CA HIS A 146 -15.85 0.07 -8.33
C HIS A 146 -16.31 0.88 -9.56
N MET A 147 -16.87 0.20 -10.58
CA MET A 147 -17.23 0.78 -11.87
C MET A 147 -18.24 1.92 -11.77
N GLU A 148 -19.03 1.95 -10.69
CA GLU A 148 -19.93 3.05 -10.36
C GLU A 148 -19.21 4.39 -10.12
N PHE A 149 -17.92 4.34 -9.72
CA PHE A 149 -17.09 5.53 -9.49
C PHE A 149 -16.08 5.77 -10.63
N PHE A 150 -15.52 4.70 -11.20
CA PHE A 150 -14.49 4.82 -12.23
C PHE A 150 -15.06 4.94 -13.64
N GLY A 151 -16.20 4.32 -13.93
CA GLY A 151 -16.87 4.39 -15.22
C GLY A 151 -16.18 3.61 -16.34
N SER A 152 -14.87 3.42 -16.34
CA SER A 152 -14.12 2.67 -17.35
C SER A 152 -12.92 1.92 -16.73
N ILE A 153 -12.45 0.87 -17.43
CA ILE A 153 -11.26 0.12 -17.01
C ILE A 153 -9.98 0.96 -17.16
N GLU A 154 -9.96 1.89 -18.11
CA GLU A 154 -8.88 2.84 -18.28
C GLU A 154 -8.73 3.74 -17.07
N ALA A 155 -9.83 4.18 -16.47
CA ALA A 155 -9.81 4.98 -15.24
C ALA A 155 -9.31 4.15 -14.04
N VAL A 156 -9.69 2.87 -13.95
CA VAL A 156 -9.13 1.94 -12.93
C VAL A 156 -7.63 1.77 -13.15
N ALA A 157 -7.20 1.55 -14.40
CA ALA A 157 -5.79 1.41 -14.72
C ALA A 157 -4.99 2.66 -14.36
N GLN A 158 -5.50 3.84 -14.70
CA GLN A 158 -4.86 5.12 -14.37
C GLN A 158 -4.73 5.31 -12.86
N GLU A 159 -5.76 4.94 -12.10
CA GLU A 159 -5.74 5.00 -10.64
C GLU A 159 -4.66 4.08 -10.07
N GLU A 160 -4.70 2.77 -10.38
CA GLU A 160 -3.77 1.80 -9.83
C GLU A 160 -2.32 2.07 -10.26
N MET A 161 -2.10 2.50 -11.50
CA MET A 161 -0.78 2.84 -12.01
C MET A 161 -0.25 4.17 -11.45
N SER A 162 -1.10 5.02 -10.87
CA SER A 162 -0.69 6.30 -10.27
C SER A 162 0.34 6.13 -9.14
N VAL A 163 0.38 4.94 -8.50
CA VAL A 163 1.39 4.57 -7.51
C VAL A 163 2.82 4.72 -8.06
N SER A 164 3.02 4.55 -9.37
CA SER A 164 4.32 4.68 -10.00
C SER A 164 4.89 6.09 -9.87
N SER A 165 4.05 7.12 -9.90
CA SER A 165 4.47 8.52 -9.91
C SER A 165 5.26 8.97 -8.67
N TYR A 166 5.08 8.29 -7.54
CA TYR A 166 5.73 8.64 -6.28
C TYR A 166 6.56 7.49 -5.67
N SER A 167 6.70 6.37 -6.39
CA SER A 167 7.54 5.24 -5.99
C SER A 167 8.92 5.31 -6.63
N LYS A 168 9.97 4.83 -5.94
CA LYS A 168 11.33 4.79 -6.49
C LYS A 168 11.46 3.78 -7.62
N PHE A 169 10.74 2.66 -7.51
CA PHE A 169 10.70 1.60 -8.50
C PHE A 169 9.33 0.94 -8.51
N THR A 170 8.83 0.56 -9.69
CA THR A 170 7.52 -0.10 -9.82
C THR A 170 7.65 -1.43 -10.55
N LEU A 171 7.04 -2.48 -10.00
CA LEU A 171 6.89 -3.79 -10.62
C LEU A 171 5.45 -3.99 -11.07
N ILE A 172 5.23 -4.30 -12.34
CA ILE A 172 3.92 -4.43 -12.96
C ILE A 172 3.71 -5.88 -13.41
N ASN A 173 2.62 -6.50 -12.98
CA ASN A 173 2.23 -7.85 -13.41
C ASN A 173 1.75 -7.83 -14.87
N ARG A 174 2.51 -8.43 -15.77
CA ARG A 174 2.18 -8.49 -17.21
C ARG A 174 1.15 -9.57 -17.57
N ASP A 175 0.86 -10.49 -16.65
CA ASP A 175 -0.18 -11.49 -16.88
C ASP A 175 -1.58 -10.91 -16.67
N ASP A 176 -1.74 -9.94 -15.75
CA ASP A 176 -3.03 -9.38 -15.34
C ASP A 176 -3.16 -7.86 -15.55
N VAL A 177 -2.11 -7.22 -16.11
CA VAL A 177 -2.12 -5.80 -16.52
C VAL A 177 -1.85 -5.72 -18.02
N ASP A 178 -2.86 -5.32 -18.78
CA ASP A 178 -2.75 -5.17 -20.22
C ASP A 178 -1.67 -4.15 -20.60
N GLY A 179 -0.88 -4.46 -21.62
CA GLY A 179 0.18 -3.58 -22.14
C GLY A 179 -0.29 -2.23 -22.65
N ARG A 180 -1.57 -2.10 -23.04
CA ARG A 180 -2.17 -0.82 -23.43
C ARG A 180 -2.19 0.22 -22.30
N PHE A 181 -2.04 -0.20 -21.05
CA PHE A 181 -1.98 0.67 -19.88
C PHE A 181 -0.57 1.12 -19.51
N ALA A 182 0.46 0.74 -20.29
CA ALA A 182 1.86 1.08 -19.99
C ALA A 182 2.10 2.59 -19.88
N ASP A 183 1.40 3.40 -20.67
CA ASP A 183 1.53 4.87 -20.67
C ASP A 183 1.04 5.52 -19.36
N PHE A 184 0.27 4.81 -18.54
CA PHE A 184 -0.15 5.30 -17.22
C PHE A 184 0.96 5.16 -16.16
N ALA A 185 2.01 4.39 -16.43
CA ALA A 185 3.21 4.36 -15.60
C ALA A 185 4.07 5.59 -15.87
N THR A 186 3.88 6.65 -15.11
CA THR A 186 4.55 7.95 -15.34
C THR A 186 6.01 8.00 -14.89
N ASN A 187 6.45 7.08 -14.03
CA ASN A 187 7.84 6.96 -13.64
C ASN A 187 8.56 6.00 -14.60
N PRO A 188 9.66 6.41 -15.25
CA PRO A 188 10.41 5.54 -16.17
C PRO A 188 11.14 4.38 -15.44
N ASN A 189 11.27 4.46 -14.12
CA ASN A 189 11.93 3.44 -13.32
C ASN A 189 10.92 2.34 -12.93
N PHE A 190 10.49 1.55 -13.91
CA PHE A 190 9.63 0.41 -13.71
C PHE A 190 10.15 -0.82 -14.46
N SER A 191 9.66 -1.98 -14.07
CA SER A 191 9.92 -3.25 -14.70
C SER A 191 8.66 -4.11 -14.65
N THR A 192 8.66 -5.22 -15.37
CA THR A 192 7.51 -6.12 -15.44
C THR A 192 7.85 -7.51 -14.93
N TYR A 193 6.87 -8.19 -14.35
CA TYR A 193 6.98 -9.58 -13.94
C TYR A 193 5.78 -10.38 -14.45
N GLY A 194 5.95 -11.68 -14.59
CA GLY A 194 4.89 -12.60 -15.00
C GLY A 194 5.41 -13.89 -15.64
N THR A 195 4.47 -14.70 -16.13
CA THR A 195 4.76 -15.92 -16.89
C THR A 195 4.89 -15.63 -18.38
N ALA A 196 4.33 -14.53 -18.85
CA ALA A 196 4.36 -14.12 -20.25
C ALA A 196 5.79 -13.84 -20.74
N GLY A 197 6.10 -14.26 -21.97
CA GLY A 197 7.43 -14.13 -22.57
C GLY A 197 7.94 -12.69 -22.76
N VAL A 198 7.06 -11.70 -22.58
CA VAL A 198 7.36 -10.26 -22.67
C VAL A 198 7.71 -9.63 -21.32
N SER A 199 7.68 -10.39 -20.22
CA SER A 199 8.04 -9.89 -18.89
C SER A 199 9.55 -9.88 -18.69
N GLU A 200 10.08 -8.82 -18.06
CA GLU A 200 11.51 -8.71 -17.74
C GLU A 200 11.93 -9.67 -16.62
N TYR A 201 11.08 -9.80 -15.58
CA TYR A 201 11.23 -10.83 -14.55
C TYR A 201 10.26 -11.96 -14.85
N ARG A 202 10.78 -13.00 -15.46
CA ARG A 202 9.99 -14.17 -15.87
C ARG A 202 10.14 -15.29 -14.86
N PHE A 203 9.02 -15.93 -14.54
CA PHE A 203 9.00 -17.19 -13.80
C PHE A 203 8.25 -18.26 -14.60
N GLU A 204 8.69 -19.50 -14.44
CA GLU A 204 8.03 -20.67 -15.01
C GLU A 204 7.33 -21.42 -13.89
N GLN A 205 6.05 -21.71 -14.08
CA GLN A 205 5.33 -22.54 -13.15
C GLN A 205 5.84 -23.98 -13.29
N GLN A 206 6.55 -24.46 -12.29
CA GLN A 206 6.89 -25.87 -12.21
C GLN A 206 5.68 -26.64 -11.71
N GLY A 207 5.50 -27.88 -12.20
CA GLY A 207 4.42 -28.77 -11.76
C GLY A 207 4.50 -29.02 -10.25
N PHE A 208 3.35 -29.10 -9.63
CA PHE A 208 3.23 -29.60 -8.26
C PHE A 208 2.80 -31.05 -8.29
N ASP A 209 3.31 -31.86 -7.38
CA ASP A 209 2.76 -33.21 -7.17
C ASP A 209 1.35 -33.12 -6.56
N GLN A 210 0.64 -34.23 -6.51
CA GLN A 210 -0.72 -34.32 -5.95
C GLN A 210 -0.80 -33.93 -4.46
N ILE A 211 0.34 -33.74 -3.79
CA ILE A 211 0.47 -33.36 -2.39
C ILE A 211 0.89 -31.88 -2.26
N GLY A 212 1.03 -31.15 -3.38
CA GLY A 212 1.41 -29.73 -3.39
C GLY A 212 2.89 -29.46 -3.16
N ARG A 213 3.79 -30.44 -3.39
CA ARG A 213 5.24 -30.24 -3.37
C ARG A 213 5.73 -29.81 -4.75
N ALA A 214 6.53 -28.76 -4.81
CA ALA A 214 7.21 -28.38 -6.04
C ALA A 214 8.30 -29.41 -6.38
N HIS A 215 8.32 -29.90 -7.61
CA HIS A 215 9.45 -30.63 -8.14
C HIS A 215 10.52 -29.62 -8.57
N VAL A 216 11.72 -29.77 -8.02
CA VAL A 216 12.91 -29.01 -8.40
C VAL A 216 13.62 -29.69 -9.52
#